data_8f897f3aceec555e669ecac320783d41
#
_entry.id   8f897f3aceec555e669ecac320783d41
#
_cell.length_a   1.000
_cell.length_b   1.000
_cell.length_c   1.000
_cell.angle_alpha   90.00
_cell.angle_beta   90.00
_cell.angle_gamma   90.00
#
_symmetry.space_group_name_H-M   'P 1'
#
loop_
_entity.id
_entity.type
_entity.pdbx_description
1 polymer ?
#
loop_
_entity_poly.entity_id
_entity_poly.type
_entity_poly.pdbx_seq_one_letter_code
_entity_poly.pdbx_strand_id
1 'polypeptide(L)'
;VGKPAFNWTWRDYALQLSVVIIGIVVTFAGSGLIERWRVAREVRATMLLVHAELETNRADFMQVWDYQQWEMRACKRLTDNRRDLKRIPSDTMASFDPVYGRIHFFHPRRDAFEVLKNSGLMSSVSDKDFLLAVTQGYAVLADLEENISMYYQLKLTAQNDISKDFSEKQRERFYTGDMYERWECI
;
A
#
# COMPACT_ATOMS: atom_id res chain seq x y z
N VAL A 1 -78.84 -14.80 26.76
CA VAL A 1 -77.47 -14.33 26.83
C VAL A 1 -77.30 -13.40 25.66
N GLY A 2 -77.43 -12.04 25.88
CA GLY A 2 -77.21 -11.04 24.82
C GLY A 2 -75.79 -10.90 24.50
N LYS A 3 -75.43 -11.04 23.20
CA LYS A 3 -74.12 -10.73 22.69
C LYS A 3 -73.87 -9.21 22.83
N PRO A 4 -72.72 -8.78 23.38
CA PRO A 4 -72.45 -7.34 23.41
C PRO A 4 -72.28 -6.86 21.97
N ALA A 5 -73.14 -5.96 21.52
CA ALA A 5 -72.96 -5.26 20.25
C ALA A 5 -71.83 -4.28 20.40
N PHE A 6 -70.66 -4.63 19.80
CA PHE A 6 -69.47 -3.78 19.77
C PHE A 6 -69.76 -2.64 18.76
N ASN A 7 -70.30 -1.51 19.25
CA ASN A 7 -70.47 -0.34 18.37
C ASN A 7 -69.20 0.45 18.20
N TRP A 8 -68.44 0.06 17.18
CA TRP A 8 -67.26 0.84 16.76
C TRP A 8 -67.71 2.18 16.18
N THR A 9 -67.22 3.25 16.78
CA THR A 9 -67.47 4.60 16.25
C THR A 9 -66.39 4.92 15.22
N TRP A 10 -66.67 5.82 14.28
CA TRP A 10 -65.62 6.30 13.31
C TRP A 10 -64.37 6.82 13.99
N ARG A 11 -64.46 7.38 15.19
CA ARG A 11 -63.30 7.80 16.01
C ARG A 11 -62.41 6.64 16.42
N ASP A 12 -62.95 5.49 16.72
CA ASP A 12 -62.20 4.32 17.13
C ASP A 12 -61.39 3.76 15.94
N TYR A 13 -61.96 3.76 14.74
CA TYR A 13 -61.27 3.44 13.51
C TYR A 13 -60.17 4.45 13.18
N ALA A 14 -60.43 5.74 13.31
CA ALA A 14 -59.44 6.79 13.06
C ALA A 14 -58.26 6.72 14.04
N LEU A 15 -58.54 6.43 15.32
CA LEU A 15 -57.50 6.24 16.33
C LEU A 15 -56.65 4.99 16.05
N GLN A 16 -57.27 3.86 15.72
CA GLN A 16 -56.49 2.66 15.38
C GLN A 16 -55.66 2.85 14.10
N LEU A 17 -56.26 3.45 13.08
CA LEU A 17 -55.52 3.74 11.84
C LEU A 17 -54.33 4.67 12.09
N SER A 18 -54.50 5.72 12.91
CA SER A 18 -53.42 6.63 13.25
C SER A 18 -52.31 5.95 14.04
N VAL A 19 -52.62 5.06 14.98
CA VAL A 19 -51.61 4.28 15.73
C VAL A 19 -50.82 3.37 14.80
N VAL A 20 -51.48 2.71 13.84
CA VAL A 20 -50.82 1.87 12.85
C VAL A 20 -49.92 2.70 11.94
N ILE A 21 -50.40 3.84 11.43
CA ILE A 21 -49.61 4.73 10.58
C ILE A 21 -48.39 5.27 11.34
N ILE A 22 -48.58 5.74 12.58
CA ILE A 22 -47.46 6.22 13.42
C ILE A 22 -46.47 5.09 13.67
N GLY A 23 -46.91 3.88 13.98
CA GLY A 23 -46.07 2.71 14.17
C GLY A 23 -45.21 2.40 12.93
N ILE A 24 -45.82 2.44 11.76
CA ILE A 24 -45.13 2.25 10.48
C ILE A 24 -44.11 3.34 10.26
N VAL A 25 -44.47 4.61 10.41
CA VAL A 25 -43.57 5.76 10.22
C VAL A 25 -42.37 5.69 11.19
N VAL A 26 -42.64 5.42 12.48
CA VAL A 26 -41.57 5.29 13.49
C VAL A 26 -40.63 4.12 13.16
N THR A 27 -41.18 2.99 12.71
CA THR A 27 -40.38 1.83 12.33
C THR A 27 -39.49 2.13 11.13
N PHE A 28 -40.04 2.73 10.07
CA PHE A 28 -39.24 3.09 8.87
C PHE A 28 -38.23 4.19 9.14
N ALA A 29 -38.61 5.24 9.89
CA ALA A 29 -37.68 6.30 10.26
C ALA A 29 -36.57 5.79 11.17
N GLY A 30 -36.89 4.92 12.14
CA GLY A 30 -35.94 4.31 13.05
C GLY A 30 -34.94 3.38 12.33
N SER A 31 -35.43 2.52 11.43
CA SER A 31 -34.57 1.60 10.69
C SER A 31 -33.58 2.34 9.78
N GLY A 32 -34.00 3.40 9.09
CA GLY A 32 -33.13 4.21 8.26
C GLY A 32 -32.05 4.95 9.05
N LEU A 33 -32.35 5.39 10.27
CA LEU A 33 -31.38 6.04 11.15
C LEU A 33 -30.32 5.04 11.66
N ILE A 34 -30.77 3.88 12.13
CA ILE A 34 -29.89 2.80 12.61
C ILE A 34 -28.93 2.36 11.48
N GLU A 35 -29.44 2.19 10.27
CA GLU A 35 -28.63 1.78 9.12
C GLU A 35 -27.58 2.84 8.77
N ARG A 36 -27.91 4.13 8.77
CA ARG A 36 -26.94 5.22 8.57
C ARG A 36 -25.85 5.21 9.63
N TRP A 37 -26.19 4.97 10.87
CA TRP A 37 -25.22 4.87 11.97
C TRP A 37 -24.30 3.67 11.82
N ARG A 38 -24.83 2.53 11.39
CA ARG A 38 -24.06 1.33 11.11
C ARG A 38 -23.06 1.58 10.01
N VAL A 39 -23.52 2.09 8.86
CA VAL A 39 -22.65 2.41 7.71
C VAL A 39 -21.60 3.44 8.08
N ALA A 40 -21.95 4.50 8.79
CA ALA A 40 -20.98 5.51 9.21
C ALA A 40 -19.89 4.94 10.14
N ARG A 41 -20.25 4.00 11.03
CA ARG A 41 -19.29 3.31 11.90
C ARG A 41 -18.36 2.40 11.08
N GLU A 42 -18.91 1.68 10.12
CA GLU A 42 -18.17 0.77 9.25
C GLU A 42 -17.21 1.53 8.34
N VAL A 43 -17.65 2.64 7.73
CA VAL A 43 -16.78 3.57 6.98
C VAL A 43 -15.62 4.04 7.86
N ARG A 44 -15.92 4.53 9.07
CA ARG A 44 -14.87 5.03 9.98
C ARG A 44 -13.86 3.95 10.36
N ALA A 45 -14.33 2.73 10.66
CA ALA A 45 -13.46 1.61 10.99
C ALA A 45 -12.55 1.24 9.81
N THR A 46 -13.12 1.14 8.60
CA THR A 46 -12.36 0.83 7.38
C THR A 46 -11.35 1.94 7.05
N MET A 47 -11.73 3.21 7.22
CA MET A 47 -10.81 4.33 6.99
C MET A 47 -9.63 4.34 7.97
N LEU A 48 -9.83 3.91 9.22
CA LEU A 48 -8.72 3.73 10.16
C LEU A 48 -7.76 2.63 9.71
N LEU A 49 -8.26 1.54 9.14
CA LEU A 49 -7.42 0.48 8.57
C LEU A 49 -6.65 0.98 7.34
N VAL A 50 -7.31 1.73 6.44
CA VAL A 50 -6.65 2.37 5.29
C VAL A 50 -5.54 3.32 5.74
N HIS A 51 -5.78 4.12 6.77
CA HIS A 51 -4.75 5.01 7.33
C HIS A 51 -3.55 4.21 7.87
N ALA A 52 -3.80 3.17 8.67
CA ALA A 52 -2.72 2.33 9.22
C ALA A 52 -1.93 1.62 8.11
N GLU A 53 -2.61 1.18 7.04
CA GLU A 53 -1.99 0.58 5.87
C GLU A 53 -1.09 1.58 5.12
N LEU A 54 -1.57 2.82 4.90
CA LEU A 54 -0.77 3.88 4.27
C LEU A 54 0.46 4.26 5.10
N GLU A 55 0.36 4.34 6.42
CA GLU A 55 1.51 4.59 7.29
C GLU A 55 2.54 3.45 7.24
N THR A 56 2.07 2.21 7.16
CA THR A 56 2.96 1.05 6.97
C THR A 56 3.66 1.12 5.62
N ASN A 57 2.92 1.36 4.54
CA ASN A 57 3.48 1.51 3.20
C ASN A 57 4.51 2.64 3.12
N ARG A 58 4.23 3.76 3.81
CA ARG A 58 5.18 4.86 3.91
C ARG A 58 6.48 4.45 4.60
N ALA A 59 6.39 3.73 5.72
CA ALA A 59 7.57 3.26 6.45
C ALA A 59 8.41 2.28 5.60
N ASP A 60 7.75 1.32 4.93
CA ASP A 60 8.39 0.36 4.06
C ASP A 60 9.06 1.06 2.85
N PHE A 61 8.38 2.03 2.24
CA PHE A 61 8.94 2.84 1.15
C PHE A 61 10.18 3.63 1.59
N MET A 62 10.16 4.25 2.78
CA MET A 62 11.30 5.02 3.28
C MET A 62 12.55 4.15 3.45
N GLN A 63 12.40 2.89 3.87
CA GLN A 63 13.53 1.95 3.95
C GLN A 63 14.13 1.67 2.57
N VAL A 64 13.28 1.44 1.56
CA VAL A 64 13.74 1.22 0.17
C VAL A 64 14.41 2.48 -0.38
N TRP A 65 13.83 3.65 -0.12
CA TRP A 65 14.36 4.94 -0.53
C TRP A 65 15.75 5.22 0.06
N ASP A 66 15.92 5.01 1.37
CA ASP A 66 17.20 5.21 2.05
C ASP A 66 18.28 4.27 1.50
N TYR A 67 17.91 3.02 1.20
CA TYR A 67 18.80 2.07 0.56
C TYR A 67 19.19 2.52 -0.86
N GLN A 68 18.24 2.95 -1.68
CA GLN A 68 18.53 3.45 -3.04
C GLN A 68 19.42 4.69 -3.00
N GLN A 69 19.20 5.61 -2.07
CA GLN A 69 20.06 6.78 -1.88
C GLN A 69 21.50 6.39 -1.49
N TRP A 70 21.62 5.40 -0.62
CA TRP A 70 22.92 4.85 -0.27
C TRP A 70 23.59 4.17 -1.48
N GLU A 71 22.86 3.33 -2.21
CA GLU A 71 23.35 2.64 -3.42
C GLU A 71 23.84 3.64 -4.49
N MET A 72 23.07 4.70 -4.75
CA MET A 72 23.49 5.77 -5.67
C MET A 72 24.81 6.42 -5.24
N ARG A 73 24.96 6.72 -3.93
CA ARG A 73 26.22 7.30 -3.42
C ARG A 73 27.38 6.32 -3.57
N ALA A 74 27.16 5.05 -3.33
CA ALA A 74 28.16 4.00 -3.49
C ALA A 74 28.58 3.86 -4.96
N CYS A 75 27.63 3.74 -5.88
CA CYS A 75 27.89 3.69 -7.32
C CYS A 75 28.64 4.93 -7.81
N LYS A 76 28.24 6.12 -7.38
CA LYS A 76 28.96 7.35 -7.70
C LYS A 76 30.41 7.29 -7.24
N ARG A 77 30.66 6.86 -6.00
CA ARG A 77 32.01 6.78 -5.44
C ARG A 77 32.88 5.75 -6.17
N LEU A 78 32.32 4.62 -6.57
CA LEU A 78 33.01 3.63 -7.41
C LEU A 78 33.35 4.21 -8.80
N THR A 79 32.38 4.87 -9.44
CA THR A 79 32.57 5.49 -10.76
C THR A 79 33.63 6.60 -10.73
N ASP A 80 33.61 7.46 -9.71
CA ASP A 80 34.59 8.56 -9.56
C ASP A 80 36.02 8.02 -9.35
N ASN A 81 36.17 6.83 -8.76
CA ASN A 81 37.45 6.19 -8.48
C ASN A 81 37.76 5.01 -9.43
N ARG A 82 37.03 4.84 -10.53
CA ARG A 82 37.16 3.69 -11.45
C ARG A 82 38.57 3.41 -11.99
N ARG A 83 39.45 4.43 -12.01
CA ARG A 83 40.83 4.26 -12.49
C ARG A 83 41.78 3.72 -11.42
N ASP A 84 41.41 3.85 -10.14
CA ASP A 84 42.23 3.43 -9.01
C ASP A 84 41.29 3.21 -7.79
N LEU A 85 40.67 2.04 -7.74
CA LEU A 85 39.73 1.66 -6.67
C LEU A 85 40.42 1.59 -5.30
N LYS A 86 41.74 1.39 -5.26
CA LYS A 86 42.53 1.33 -4.01
C LYS A 86 42.57 2.66 -3.25
N ARG A 87 42.11 3.76 -3.87
CA ARG A 87 41.89 5.03 -3.18
C ARG A 87 40.67 4.99 -2.23
N ILE A 88 39.80 4.03 -2.43
CA ILE A 88 38.66 3.82 -1.49
C ILE A 88 39.18 2.95 -0.34
N PRO A 89 39.04 3.38 0.92
CA PRO A 89 39.43 2.55 2.07
C PRO A 89 38.71 1.20 2.06
N SER A 90 39.39 0.15 2.53
CA SER A 90 38.91 -1.23 2.47
C SER A 90 37.62 -1.46 3.24
N ASP A 91 37.43 -0.79 4.38
CA ASP A 91 36.20 -0.81 5.17
C ASP A 91 35.01 -0.20 4.42
N THR A 92 35.28 0.91 3.71
CA THR A 92 34.28 1.55 2.84
C THR A 92 33.96 0.68 1.64
N MET A 93 34.98 0.07 1.01
CA MET A 93 34.79 -0.84 -0.10
C MET A 93 33.97 -2.07 0.30
N ALA A 94 34.22 -2.63 1.49
CA ALA A 94 33.43 -3.72 2.07
C ALA A 94 31.96 -3.36 2.24
N SER A 95 31.70 -2.10 2.58
CA SER A 95 30.31 -1.64 2.72
C SER A 95 29.56 -1.62 1.39
N PHE A 96 30.24 -1.62 0.23
CA PHE A 96 29.61 -1.57 -1.10
C PHE A 96 29.24 -2.95 -1.66
N ASP A 97 29.67 -4.04 -1.04
CA ASP A 97 29.32 -5.40 -1.48
C ASP A 97 27.82 -5.61 -1.70
N PRO A 98 26.90 -5.07 -0.84
CA PRO A 98 25.46 -5.16 -1.07
C PRO A 98 24.96 -4.46 -2.34
N VAL A 99 25.69 -3.49 -2.90
CA VAL A 99 25.30 -2.81 -4.16
C VAL A 99 25.14 -3.82 -5.28
N TYR A 100 26.03 -4.83 -5.30
CA TYR A 100 25.98 -5.86 -6.34
C TYR A 100 24.88 -6.91 -6.08
N GLY A 101 24.69 -7.36 -4.84
CA GLY A 101 23.89 -8.55 -4.53
C GLY A 101 22.53 -8.30 -3.92
N ARG A 102 22.26 -7.11 -3.37
CA ARG A 102 20.98 -6.85 -2.69
C ARG A 102 19.92 -6.27 -3.61
N ILE A 103 18.71 -6.81 -3.46
CA ILE A 103 17.51 -6.35 -4.12
C ILE A 103 16.49 -6.07 -3.02
N HIS A 104 15.92 -4.87 -3.03
CA HIS A 104 14.89 -4.43 -2.10
C HIS A 104 13.60 -4.13 -2.86
N PHE A 105 12.75 -5.14 -3.03
CA PHE A 105 11.45 -4.93 -3.64
C PHE A 105 10.55 -4.12 -2.70
N PHE A 106 9.74 -3.28 -3.29
CA PHE A 106 8.67 -2.58 -2.62
C PHE A 106 7.32 -3.19 -3.05
N HIS A 107 6.60 -3.74 -2.10
CA HIS A 107 5.27 -4.31 -2.32
C HIS A 107 4.28 -3.63 -1.38
N PRO A 108 3.60 -2.57 -1.83
CA PRO A 108 2.65 -1.86 -1.00
C PRO A 108 1.44 -2.73 -0.69
N ARG A 109 1.00 -2.70 0.56
CA ARG A 109 -0.23 -3.34 1.02
C ARG A 109 -1.42 -2.57 0.46
N ARG A 110 -2.49 -3.28 0.08
CA ARG A 110 -3.71 -2.71 -0.50
C ARG A 110 -4.98 -3.34 0.06
N ASP A 111 -4.86 -4.19 1.07
CA ASP A 111 -5.96 -5.01 1.58
C ASP A 111 -7.09 -4.15 2.14
N ALA A 112 -6.77 -3.16 2.98
CA ALA A 112 -7.77 -2.25 3.56
C ALA A 112 -8.44 -1.37 2.50
N PHE A 113 -7.67 -0.90 1.52
CA PHE A 113 -8.21 -0.12 0.40
C PHE A 113 -9.12 -0.96 -0.49
N GLU A 114 -8.76 -2.20 -0.80
CA GLU A 114 -9.61 -3.11 -1.57
C GLU A 114 -10.89 -3.47 -0.81
N VAL A 115 -10.85 -3.62 0.51
CA VAL A 115 -12.05 -3.77 1.33
C VAL A 115 -12.95 -2.53 1.21
N LEU A 116 -12.40 -1.32 1.33
CA LEU A 116 -13.14 -0.07 1.16
C LEU A 116 -13.83 0.01 -0.21
N LYS A 117 -13.10 -0.35 -1.25
CA LYS A 117 -13.55 -0.31 -2.65
C LYS A 117 -14.64 -1.34 -2.94
N ASN A 118 -14.43 -2.59 -2.52
CA ASN A 118 -15.30 -3.70 -2.87
C ASN A 118 -16.55 -3.81 -1.98
N SER A 119 -16.54 -3.24 -0.79
CA SER A 119 -17.71 -3.21 0.12
C SER A 119 -18.77 -2.18 -0.27
N GLY A 120 -18.50 -1.31 -1.25
CA GLY A 120 -19.38 -0.21 -1.62
C GLY A 120 -19.36 0.98 -0.64
N LEU A 121 -18.55 0.91 0.42
CA LEU A 121 -18.43 1.96 1.44
C LEU A 121 -17.90 3.29 0.89
N MET A 122 -17.16 3.26 -0.25
CA MET A 122 -16.66 4.48 -0.91
C MET A 122 -17.76 5.49 -1.21
N SER A 123 -18.95 5.04 -1.60
CA SER A 123 -20.10 5.92 -1.87
C SER A 123 -20.59 6.65 -0.63
N SER A 124 -20.39 6.05 0.54
CA SER A 124 -20.83 6.54 1.85
C SER A 124 -19.79 7.43 2.56
N VAL A 125 -18.58 7.54 2.01
CA VAL A 125 -17.60 8.52 2.49
C VAL A 125 -18.07 9.92 2.14
N SER A 126 -18.27 10.77 3.15
CA SER A 126 -18.82 12.13 2.97
C SER A 126 -17.79 13.08 2.35
N ASP A 127 -16.53 12.97 2.75
CA ASP A 127 -15.43 13.77 2.24
C ASP A 127 -14.90 13.17 0.94
N LYS A 128 -15.33 13.72 -0.19
CA LYS A 128 -14.93 13.24 -1.51
C LYS A 128 -13.52 13.66 -1.91
N ASP A 129 -13.04 14.80 -1.42
CA ASP A 129 -11.68 15.27 -1.70
C ASP A 129 -10.68 14.38 -0.97
N PHE A 130 -10.96 14.03 0.28
CA PHE A 130 -10.16 13.06 1.02
C PHE A 130 -10.16 11.67 0.35
N LEU A 131 -11.32 11.18 -0.10
CA LEU A 131 -11.42 9.91 -0.82
C LEU A 131 -10.59 9.93 -2.11
N LEU A 132 -10.62 11.04 -2.85
CA LEU A 132 -9.82 11.23 -4.05
C LEU A 132 -8.32 11.21 -3.72
N ALA A 133 -7.90 11.91 -2.67
CA ALA A 133 -6.50 11.93 -2.24
C ALA A 133 -6.01 10.52 -1.85
N VAL A 134 -6.82 9.74 -1.13
CA VAL A 134 -6.52 8.34 -0.81
C VAL A 134 -6.36 7.50 -2.08
N THR A 135 -7.30 7.61 -3.02
CA THR A 135 -7.26 6.86 -4.28
C THR A 135 -6.01 7.19 -5.11
N GLN A 136 -5.67 8.49 -5.20
CA GLN A 136 -4.45 8.95 -5.87
C GLN A 136 -3.19 8.46 -5.16
N GLY A 137 -3.19 8.42 -3.83
CA GLY A 137 -2.09 7.87 -3.03
C GLY A 137 -1.80 6.41 -3.39
N TYR A 138 -2.84 5.57 -3.51
CA TYR A 138 -2.66 4.17 -3.93
C TYR A 138 -2.24 4.02 -5.39
N ALA A 139 -2.65 4.91 -6.28
CA ALA A 139 -2.16 4.94 -7.66
C ALA A 139 -0.65 5.24 -7.68
N VAL A 140 -0.19 6.25 -6.93
CA VAL A 140 1.24 6.57 -6.81
C VAL A 140 2.03 5.41 -6.21
N LEU A 141 1.50 4.69 -5.21
CA LEU A 141 2.14 3.49 -4.66
C LEU A 141 2.28 2.38 -5.71
N ALA A 142 1.30 2.23 -6.61
CA ALA A 142 1.38 1.28 -7.71
C ALA A 142 2.48 1.64 -8.71
N ASP A 143 2.56 2.92 -9.10
CA ASP A 143 3.59 3.42 -10.00
C ASP A 143 5.00 3.27 -9.38
N LEU A 144 5.14 3.50 -8.08
CA LEU A 144 6.40 3.30 -7.35
C LEU A 144 6.81 1.83 -7.33
N GLU A 145 5.89 0.91 -7.07
CA GLU A 145 6.14 -0.54 -7.11
C GLU A 145 6.65 -0.97 -8.49
N GLU A 146 6.00 -0.52 -9.56
CA GLU A 146 6.37 -0.82 -10.94
C GLU A 146 7.77 -0.28 -11.28
N ASN A 147 8.04 0.99 -10.96
CA ASN A 147 9.32 1.64 -11.24
C ASN A 147 10.47 0.97 -10.47
N ILE A 148 10.27 0.63 -9.20
CA ILE A 148 11.27 -0.07 -8.39
C ILE A 148 11.51 -1.48 -8.93
N SER A 149 10.47 -2.21 -9.31
CA SER A 149 10.58 -3.52 -9.95
C SER A 149 11.35 -3.45 -11.25
N MET A 150 11.04 -2.50 -12.12
CA MET A 150 11.76 -2.28 -13.38
C MET A 150 13.25 -1.98 -13.16
N TYR A 151 13.57 -1.10 -12.20
CA TYR A 151 14.95 -0.80 -11.84
C TYR A 151 15.73 -2.07 -11.46
N TYR A 152 15.16 -2.91 -10.59
CA TYR A 152 15.85 -4.14 -10.17
C TYR A 152 15.92 -5.19 -11.27
N GLN A 153 14.95 -5.27 -12.17
CA GLN A 153 15.05 -6.13 -13.35
C GLN A 153 16.19 -5.69 -14.27
N LEU A 154 16.33 -4.39 -14.52
CA LEU A 154 17.45 -3.84 -15.30
C LEU A 154 18.79 -4.12 -14.61
N LYS A 155 18.87 -3.97 -13.30
CA LYS A 155 20.07 -4.29 -12.51
C LYS A 155 20.45 -5.76 -12.64
N LEU A 156 19.50 -6.69 -12.49
CA LEU A 156 19.73 -8.13 -12.66
C LEU A 156 20.18 -8.49 -14.09
N THR A 157 19.57 -7.86 -15.09
CA THR A 157 19.96 -8.06 -16.50
C THR A 157 21.39 -7.59 -16.72
N ALA A 158 21.74 -6.40 -16.24
CA ALA A 158 23.10 -5.87 -16.35
C ALA A 158 24.12 -6.78 -15.64
N GLN A 159 23.80 -7.28 -14.44
CA GLN A 159 24.65 -8.22 -13.72
C GLN A 159 24.88 -9.52 -14.50
N ASN A 160 23.83 -10.07 -15.09
CA ASN A 160 23.90 -11.29 -15.89
C ASN A 160 24.71 -11.07 -17.17
N ASP A 161 24.57 -9.92 -17.84
CA ASP A 161 25.31 -9.62 -19.07
C ASP A 161 26.78 -9.41 -18.79
N ILE A 162 27.15 -8.65 -17.74
CA ILE A 162 28.54 -8.51 -17.31
C ILE A 162 29.19 -9.88 -17.07
N SER A 163 28.48 -10.78 -16.38
CA SER A 163 29.05 -12.11 -16.06
C SER A 163 29.23 -13.04 -17.28
N LYS A 164 28.47 -12.82 -18.36
CA LYS A 164 28.59 -13.62 -19.60
C LYS A 164 29.89 -13.31 -20.36
N ASP A 165 30.31 -12.05 -20.34
CA ASP A 165 31.49 -11.60 -21.09
C ASP A 165 32.81 -11.83 -20.34
N PHE A 166 32.73 -12.32 -19.09
CA PHE A 166 33.95 -12.61 -18.33
C PHE A 166 34.73 -13.78 -18.93
N SER A 167 36.02 -13.55 -19.18
CA SER A 167 36.97 -14.63 -19.39
C SER A 167 37.02 -15.55 -18.16
N GLU A 168 37.52 -16.78 -18.33
CA GLU A 168 37.64 -17.74 -17.23
C GLU A 168 38.45 -17.16 -16.05
N LYS A 169 39.54 -16.47 -16.32
CA LYS A 169 40.35 -15.78 -15.32
C LYS A 169 39.60 -14.62 -14.60
N GLN A 170 38.81 -13.86 -15.33
CA GLN A 170 37.99 -12.80 -14.71
C GLN A 170 36.90 -13.38 -13.85
N ARG A 171 36.29 -14.49 -14.28
CA ARG A 171 35.28 -15.21 -13.53
C ARG A 171 35.84 -15.78 -12.23
N GLU A 172 37.02 -16.39 -12.28
CA GLU A 172 37.73 -16.84 -11.09
C GLU A 172 38.01 -15.68 -10.13
N ARG A 173 38.59 -14.57 -10.58
CA ARG A 173 38.87 -13.38 -9.76
C ARG A 173 37.60 -12.77 -9.18
N PHE A 174 36.50 -12.79 -9.91
CA PHE A 174 35.23 -12.27 -9.44
C PHE A 174 34.66 -13.10 -8.28
N TYR A 175 34.79 -14.42 -8.33
CA TYR A 175 34.22 -15.30 -7.29
C TYR A 175 35.15 -15.60 -6.13
N THR A 176 36.47 -15.63 -6.36
CA THR A 176 37.47 -16.04 -5.35
C THR A 176 38.41 -14.90 -4.93
N GLY A 177 38.49 -13.84 -5.72
CA GLY A 177 39.30 -12.68 -5.44
C GLY A 177 38.81 -11.82 -4.27
N ASP A 178 39.69 -10.94 -3.83
CA ASP A 178 39.33 -9.93 -2.85
C ASP A 178 38.32 -8.94 -3.44
N MET A 179 37.81 -8.04 -2.61
CA MET A 179 36.77 -7.09 -2.95
C MET A 179 37.18 -6.12 -4.06
N TYR A 180 38.44 -5.67 -4.08
CA TYR A 180 38.97 -4.79 -5.14
C TYR A 180 39.06 -5.54 -6.48
N GLU A 181 39.55 -6.79 -6.45
CA GLU A 181 39.61 -7.63 -7.65
C GLU A 181 38.24 -7.91 -8.25
N ARG A 182 37.22 -8.09 -7.40
CA ARG A 182 35.84 -8.27 -7.82
C ARG A 182 35.30 -7.04 -8.55
N TRP A 183 35.52 -5.85 -8.00
CA TRP A 183 35.07 -4.60 -8.62
C TRP A 183 35.90 -4.18 -9.83
N GLU A 184 37.15 -4.61 -9.93
CA GLU A 184 37.96 -4.42 -11.13
C GLU A 184 37.50 -5.24 -12.34
N CYS A 185 36.69 -6.31 -12.11
CA CYS A 185 36.14 -7.12 -13.19
C CYS A 185 34.84 -6.49 -13.79
N ILE A 186 34.18 -5.60 -13.06
CA ILE A 186 32.94 -4.94 -13.47
C ILE A 186 33.26 -3.59 -14.12
#